data_b40d1e584602b327372a335df2acab7b
#
_entry.id   b40d1e584602b327372a335df2acab7b
#
_cell.length_a   1.000
_cell.length_b   1.000
_cell.length_c   1.000
_cell.angle_alpha   90.00
_cell.angle_beta   90.00
_cell.angle_gamma   90.00
#
_symmetry.space_group_name_H-M   'P 1'
#
loop_
_entity.id
_entity.type
_entity.pdbx_description
1 polymer ?
#
loop_
_entity_poly.entity_id
_entity_poly.type
_entity_poly.pdbx_seq_one_letter_code
_entity_poly.pdbx_strand_id
1 'polypeptide(L)'
;MVSLLQIVSLKSKKRPERSNKMKRVIVAAALTLFTAGIAMAADTITLPAKNGDITFPHKMHQDALKDCKICHEKAPGKIEGFGKDWAHKTCKGCHADKNAGPTKCGDCHKK
;
A
#
# COMPACT_ATOMS: atom_id res chain seq x y z
N MET A 1 -53.20 51.56 40.76
CA MET A 1 -52.03 50.68 40.89
C MET A 1 -52.07 49.67 39.76
N VAL A 2 -51.32 49.91 38.71
CA VAL A 2 -51.32 49.04 37.54
C VAL A 2 -49.99 48.33 37.48
N SER A 3 -49.99 47.04 37.67
CA SER A 3 -48.80 46.22 37.56
C SER A 3 -48.58 45.87 36.07
N LEU A 4 -47.56 46.43 35.50
CA LEU A 4 -47.11 46.10 34.14
C LEU A 4 -46.30 44.82 34.17
N LEU A 5 -46.90 43.72 33.79
CA LEU A 5 -46.21 42.53 33.41
C LEU A 5 -45.61 42.71 31.99
N GLN A 6 -44.35 43.04 31.93
CA GLN A 6 -43.60 42.98 30.68
C GLN A 6 -43.31 41.54 30.32
N ILE A 7 -44.01 41.05 29.32
CA ILE A 7 -43.68 39.80 28.66
C ILE A 7 -42.41 40.02 27.82
N VAL A 8 -41.27 39.55 28.33
CA VAL A 8 -40.05 39.48 27.56
C VAL A 8 -40.18 38.34 26.56
N SER A 9 -40.51 38.71 25.33
CA SER A 9 -40.49 37.82 24.18
C SER A 9 -39.03 37.39 23.89
N LEU A 10 -38.64 36.22 24.35
CA LEU A 10 -37.39 35.60 24.01
C LEU A 10 -37.42 35.21 22.53
N LYS A 11 -36.91 36.09 21.69
CA LYS A 11 -36.63 35.80 20.29
C LYS A 11 -35.62 34.67 20.21
N SER A 12 -36.10 33.48 20.00
CA SER A 12 -35.26 32.32 19.69
C SER A 12 -34.41 32.63 18.47
N LYS A 13 -33.12 32.88 18.68
CA LYS A 13 -32.16 33.12 17.64
C LYS A 13 -31.87 31.78 16.95
N LYS A 14 -32.54 31.54 15.83
CA LYS A 14 -32.35 30.38 14.97
C LYS A 14 -30.84 30.32 14.60
N ARG A 15 -30.12 29.35 15.14
CA ARG A 15 -28.73 29.12 14.80
C ARG A 15 -28.61 28.80 13.32
N PRO A 16 -27.66 29.42 12.60
CA PRO A 16 -27.52 29.13 11.19
C PRO A 16 -27.13 27.66 10.99
N GLU A 17 -27.87 26.98 10.13
CA GLU A 17 -27.75 25.58 9.72
C GLU A 17 -26.44 25.27 8.96
N ARG A 18 -25.42 26.08 9.17
CA ARG A 18 -24.11 25.98 8.48
C ARG A 18 -23.25 24.82 8.97
N SER A 19 -23.55 24.28 10.14
CA SER A 19 -22.67 23.28 10.79
C SER A 19 -22.76 21.88 10.17
N ASN A 20 -23.92 21.50 9.64
CA ASN A 20 -24.10 20.12 9.17
C ASN A 20 -23.52 19.85 7.79
N LYS A 21 -23.50 20.86 6.89
CA LYS A 21 -22.87 20.72 5.58
C LYS A 21 -21.35 20.62 5.70
N MET A 22 -20.73 21.42 6.57
CA MET A 22 -19.28 21.36 6.79
C MET A 22 -18.86 20.06 7.50
N LYS A 23 -19.65 19.55 8.44
CA LYS A 23 -19.37 18.25 9.08
C LYS A 23 -19.46 17.10 8.10
N ARG A 24 -20.43 17.13 7.18
CA ARG A 24 -20.56 16.11 6.13
C ARG A 24 -19.43 16.17 5.12
N VAL A 25 -18.96 17.36 4.76
CA VAL A 25 -17.81 17.54 3.85
C VAL A 25 -16.51 17.06 4.50
N ILE A 26 -16.30 17.34 5.78
CA ILE A 26 -15.11 16.89 6.52
C ILE A 26 -15.10 15.37 6.66
N VAL A 27 -16.23 14.73 6.94
CA VAL A 27 -16.35 13.28 7.03
C VAL A 27 -16.12 12.62 5.64
N ALA A 28 -16.65 13.20 4.58
CA ALA A 28 -16.42 12.72 3.21
C ALA A 28 -14.96 12.88 2.78
N ALA A 29 -14.31 13.99 3.11
CA ALA A 29 -12.89 14.23 2.83
C ALA A 29 -11.96 13.31 3.63
N ALA A 30 -12.31 13.00 4.89
CA ALA A 30 -11.55 12.05 5.71
C ALA A 30 -11.66 10.61 5.18
N LEU A 31 -12.82 10.20 4.67
CA LEU A 31 -13.03 8.89 4.06
C LEU A 31 -12.25 8.73 2.74
N THR A 32 -12.10 9.79 1.94
CA THR A 32 -11.34 9.73 0.68
C THR A 32 -9.83 9.71 0.90
N LEU A 33 -9.32 10.23 2.01
CA LEU A 33 -7.89 10.18 2.35
C LEU A 33 -7.44 8.80 2.84
N PHE A 34 -8.36 7.95 3.32
CA PHE A 34 -8.04 6.60 3.80
C PHE A 34 -8.00 5.54 2.69
N THR A 35 -8.46 5.85 1.48
CA THR A 35 -8.42 4.91 0.34
C THR A 35 -7.16 5.04 -0.52
N ALA A 36 -6.28 6.01 -0.25
CA ALA A 36 -5.02 6.16 -0.96
C ALA A 36 -3.94 5.36 -0.24
N GLY A 37 -3.75 4.10 -0.66
CA GLY A 37 -2.48 3.45 -0.41
C GLY A 37 -2.47 2.09 0.24
N ILE A 38 -3.35 1.17 -0.15
CA ILE A 38 -2.92 -0.22 -0.18
C ILE A 38 -2.28 -0.41 -1.57
N ALA A 39 -0.98 -0.10 -1.67
CA ALA A 39 -0.19 -0.58 -2.79
C ALA A 39 -0.15 -2.11 -2.65
N MET A 40 -1.11 -2.79 -3.26
CA MET A 40 -1.04 -4.24 -3.39
C MET A 40 0.15 -4.53 -4.31
N ALA A 41 1.19 -5.13 -3.75
CA ALA A 41 2.27 -5.63 -4.57
C ALA A 41 1.69 -6.60 -5.60
N ALA A 42 2.07 -6.44 -6.86
CA ALA A 42 1.58 -7.33 -7.91
C ALA A 42 1.91 -8.79 -7.56
N ASP A 43 0.96 -9.70 -7.80
CA ASP A 43 1.15 -11.13 -7.54
C ASP A 43 2.33 -11.70 -8.35
N THR A 44 2.53 -11.18 -9.55
CA THR A 44 3.61 -11.56 -10.47
C THR A 44 4.24 -10.32 -11.05
N ILE A 45 5.57 -10.26 -11.07
CA ILE A 45 6.35 -9.14 -11.58
C ILE A 45 7.22 -9.64 -12.74
N THR A 46 7.20 -8.93 -13.86
CA THR A 46 8.10 -9.19 -14.97
C THR A 46 9.36 -8.34 -14.82
N LEU A 47 10.50 -8.98 -14.76
CA LEU A 47 11.81 -8.35 -14.65
C LEU A 47 12.50 -8.44 -16.01
N PRO A 48 12.71 -7.31 -16.71
CA PRO A 48 13.36 -7.33 -18.02
C PRO A 48 14.84 -7.69 -17.89
N ALA A 49 15.30 -8.58 -18.75
CA ALA A 49 16.70 -8.98 -18.82
C ALA A 49 17.14 -9.30 -20.25
N LYS A 50 18.42 -9.02 -20.55
CA LYS A 50 18.98 -9.23 -21.90
C LYS A 50 18.88 -10.67 -22.39
N ASN A 51 18.95 -11.63 -21.49
CA ASN A 51 18.92 -13.06 -21.81
C ASN A 51 17.50 -13.66 -21.79
N GLY A 52 16.48 -12.83 -21.72
CA GLY A 52 15.09 -13.19 -21.60
C GLY A 52 14.49 -12.72 -20.28
N ASP A 53 13.25 -12.26 -20.32
CA ASP A 53 12.57 -11.70 -19.16
C ASP A 53 12.31 -12.76 -18.10
N ILE A 54 12.32 -12.33 -16.85
CA ILE A 54 12.07 -13.19 -15.70
C ILE A 54 10.66 -12.91 -15.18
N THR A 55 9.84 -13.94 -15.13
CA THR A 55 8.52 -13.89 -14.49
C THR A 55 8.69 -14.26 -13.02
N PHE A 56 8.60 -13.27 -12.15
CA PHE A 56 8.80 -13.43 -10.71
C PHE A 56 7.46 -13.52 -9.98
N PRO A 57 7.09 -14.68 -9.43
CA PRO A 57 5.85 -14.84 -8.68
C PRO A 57 6.02 -14.31 -7.25
N HIS A 58 5.86 -13.01 -7.08
CA HIS A 58 6.10 -12.32 -5.82
C HIS A 58 5.24 -12.84 -4.67
N LYS A 59 3.94 -13.04 -4.93
CA LYS A 59 3.02 -13.56 -3.90
C LYS A 59 3.43 -14.95 -3.40
N MET A 60 3.88 -15.83 -4.29
CA MET A 60 4.33 -17.16 -3.89
C MET A 60 5.55 -17.08 -2.96
N HIS A 61 6.46 -16.15 -3.20
CA HIS A 61 7.61 -15.91 -2.31
C HIS A 61 7.17 -15.33 -0.96
N GLN A 62 6.22 -14.40 -0.95
CA GLN A 62 5.63 -13.88 0.29
C GLN A 62 4.99 -14.97 1.13
N ASP A 63 4.20 -15.84 0.50
CA ASP A 63 3.50 -16.92 1.19
C ASP A 63 4.45 -18.00 1.71
N ALA A 64 5.52 -18.28 0.97
CA ALA A 64 6.51 -19.28 1.35
C ALA A 64 7.49 -18.80 2.43
N LEU A 65 7.97 -17.57 2.32
CA LEU A 65 9.02 -17.03 3.19
C LEU A 65 8.47 -16.26 4.39
N LYS A 66 7.32 -15.61 4.23
CA LYS A 66 6.63 -14.78 5.25
C LYS A 66 7.49 -13.67 5.88
N ASP A 67 8.66 -13.41 5.34
CA ASP A 67 9.57 -12.36 5.74
C ASP A 67 10.03 -11.54 4.55
N CYS A 68 9.57 -10.31 4.47
CA CYS A 68 9.90 -9.38 3.40
C CYS A 68 11.37 -8.95 3.43
N LYS A 69 12.02 -9.01 4.58
CA LYS A 69 13.40 -8.54 4.77
C LYS A 69 14.45 -9.43 4.11
N ILE A 70 14.10 -10.65 3.76
CA ILE A 70 14.99 -11.54 3.01
C ILE A 70 15.40 -10.92 1.66
N CYS A 71 14.48 -10.18 1.03
CA CYS A 71 14.73 -9.48 -0.23
C CYS A 71 14.73 -7.96 -0.05
N HIS A 72 13.87 -7.41 0.80
CA HIS A 72 13.74 -5.99 1.07
C HIS A 72 14.39 -5.59 2.40
N GLU A 73 15.68 -5.32 2.38
CA GLU A 73 16.46 -5.06 3.61
C GLU A 73 15.95 -3.86 4.42
N LYS A 74 15.53 -2.79 3.76
CA LYS A 74 15.11 -1.55 4.41
C LYS A 74 13.60 -1.46 4.60
N ALA A 75 12.85 -1.58 3.49
CA ALA A 75 11.39 -1.43 3.49
C ALA A 75 10.77 -2.11 2.26
N PRO A 76 9.50 -2.52 2.30
CA PRO A 76 8.78 -2.95 1.10
C PRO A 76 8.84 -1.89 0.00
N GLY A 77 8.99 -2.31 -1.25
CA GLY A 77 9.11 -1.45 -2.41
C GLY A 77 10.37 -1.73 -3.22
N LYS A 78 10.95 -0.70 -3.81
CA LYS A 78 12.14 -0.86 -4.66
C LYS A 78 13.34 -1.35 -3.85
N ILE A 79 13.97 -2.42 -4.32
CA ILE A 79 15.21 -2.95 -3.74
C ILE A 79 16.39 -2.11 -4.23
N GLU A 80 17.15 -1.56 -3.29
CA GLU A 80 18.35 -0.78 -3.59
C GLU A 80 19.45 -1.68 -4.16
N GLY A 81 20.10 -1.24 -5.24
CA GLY A 81 21.13 -2.02 -5.92
C GLY A 81 20.62 -3.24 -6.69
N PHE A 82 19.29 -3.36 -6.89
CA PHE A 82 18.71 -4.45 -7.65
C PHE A 82 19.28 -4.49 -9.10
N GLY A 83 19.77 -5.64 -9.49
CA GLY A 83 20.34 -5.87 -10.81
C GLY A 83 20.86 -7.28 -10.95
N LYS A 84 21.63 -7.55 -12.03
CA LYS A 84 22.17 -8.88 -12.34
C LYS A 84 22.91 -9.51 -11.17
N ASP A 85 23.89 -8.79 -10.62
CA ASP A 85 24.77 -9.34 -9.58
C ASP A 85 23.99 -9.58 -8.27
N TRP A 86 23.14 -8.65 -7.89
CA TRP A 86 22.26 -8.81 -6.74
C TRP A 86 21.33 -10.03 -6.89
N ALA A 87 20.65 -10.15 -8.03
CA ALA A 87 19.72 -11.23 -8.30
C ALA A 87 20.39 -12.60 -8.36
N HIS A 88 21.54 -12.70 -9.02
CA HIS A 88 22.30 -13.95 -9.09
C HIS A 88 22.82 -14.38 -7.71
N LYS A 89 23.23 -13.43 -6.87
CA LYS A 89 23.65 -13.71 -5.51
C LYS A 89 22.48 -14.10 -4.62
N THR A 90 21.43 -13.27 -4.61
CA THR A 90 20.30 -13.40 -3.66
C THR A 90 19.27 -14.44 -4.11
N CYS A 91 18.74 -14.33 -5.33
CA CYS A 91 17.71 -15.25 -5.81
C CYS A 91 18.26 -16.64 -6.06
N LYS A 92 19.27 -16.76 -6.91
CA LYS A 92 19.90 -18.04 -7.22
C LYS A 92 20.56 -18.67 -6.01
N GLY A 93 21.24 -17.89 -5.17
CA GLY A 93 21.86 -18.37 -3.94
C GLY A 93 20.83 -18.95 -2.97
N CYS A 94 19.76 -18.24 -2.71
CA CYS A 94 18.68 -18.72 -1.82
C CYS A 94 18.02 -20.01 -2.34
N HIS A 95 17.76 -20.12 -3.66
CA HIS A 95 17.21 -21.32 -4.27
C HIS A 95 18.17 -22.52 -4.14
N ALA A 96 19.46 -22.29 -4.30
CA ALA A 96 20.47 -23.32 -4.09
C ALA A 96 20.57 -23.76 -2.64
N ASP A 97 20.60 -22.83 -1.71
CA ASP A 97 20.70 -23.11 -0.27
C ASP A 97 19.48 -23.87 0.27
N LYS A 98 18.32 -23.52 -0.22
CA LYS A 98 17.04 -24.15 0.17
C LYS A 98 16.71 -25.41 -0.64
N ASN A 99 17.48 -25.74 -1.67
CA ASN A 99 17.18 -26.80 -2.63
C ASN A 99 15.76 -26.69 -3.22
N ALA A 100 15.32 -25.47 -3.49
CA ALA A 100 13.97 -25.17 -3.95
C ALA A 100 13.96 -24.04 -4.98
N GLY A 101 13.22 -24.24 -6.07
CA GLY A 101 13.08 -23.26 -7.15
C GLY A 101 14.19 -23.32 -8.19
N PRO A 102 14.16 -22.42 -9.19
CA PRO A 102 15.05 -22.46 -10.33
C PRO A 102 16.47 -22.00 -9.97
N THR A 103 17.46 -22.67 -10.53
CA THR A 103 18.89 -22.35 -10.35
C THR A 103 19.66 -22.24 -11.67
N LYS A 104 19.09 -22.72 -12.78
CA LYS A 104 19.71 -22.69 -14.11
C LYS A 104 19.30 -21.43 -14.88
N CYS A 105 20.13 -21.01 -15.81
CA CYS A 105 19.89 -19.79 -16.61
C CYS A 105 18.52 -19.80 -17.31
N GLY A 106 18.17 -20.88 -18.01
CA GLY A 106 16.92 -21.01 -18.75
C GLY A 106 15.68 -21.22 -17.88
N ASP A 107 15.86 -21.55 -16.60
CA ASP A 107 14.72 -21.71 -15.68
C ASP A 107 14.18 -20.35 -15.23
N CYS A 108 15.05 -19.35 -15.13
CA CYS A 108 14.69 -17.97 -14.76
C CYS A 108 14.46 -17.10 -15.98
N HIS A 109 15.37 -17.16 -16.97
CA HIS A 109 15.30 -16.35 -18.19
C HIS A 109 14.47 -17.05 -19.26
N LYS A 110 13.31 -16.51 -19.57
CA LYS A 110 12.40 -17.01 -20.62
C LYS A 110 12.58 -16.19 -21.89
N LYS A 111 12.78 -16.87 -23.02
CA LYS A 111 12.79 -16.25 -24.36
C LYS A 111 11.44 -16.43 -25.05
#